data_68dac7e3132ea98ebf709a25d289083a
#
_entry.id   68dac7e3132ea98ebf709a25d289083a
#
_cell.length_a   1.000
_cell.length_b   1.000
_cell.length_c   1.000
_cell.angle_alpha   90.00
_cell.angle_beta   90.00
_cell.angle_gamma   90.00
#
_symmetry.space_group_name_H-M   'P 1'
#
loop_
_entity.id
_entity.type
_entity.pdbx_description
1 polymer ?
#
loop_
_entity_poly.entity_id
_entity_poly.type
_entity_poly.pdbx_seq_one_letter_code
_entity_poly.pdbx_strand_id
1 'polypeptide(L)'
;MRIAIYYDILPETGYRNDGNSLYTWASLKRMQDKGFLEVDHLAPSDSVSHYGKYDLNISVDWGEDALAPIIPYKMIEIPKPNLYWASDTHLGFNYRFETAKKFDKVFCAQKQAAIDFKERGVDAEWLPHAFEPFSYQDISTGVPIPFSFASKEHDVCFVGHINSDNRVDFLDKMFKQFPNFFFGQRRFQDAARIYAKSKICLNIAMKEDLNMRCFEVMGSGGFLLTDYVPYIEELFEDGKHLVLYRSIEEAIDKAKYYLSHDEEREKIAQAGLEEVTRAHTIDHRVGRMLEVSSLIKL
;
A
#
# COMPACT_ATOMS: atom_id res chain seq x y z
N MET A 1 -3.40 -9.53 24.78
CA MET A 1 -3.02 -8.13 24.47
C MET A 1 -4.22 -7.44 23.85
N ARG A 2 -4.59 -6.28 24.36
CA ARG A 2 -5.66 -5.45 23.80
C ARG A 2 -5.05 -4.28 23.03
N ILE A 3 -5.46 -4.11 21.78
CA ILE A 3 -4.94 -3.10 20.85
C ILE A 3 -6.07 -2.15 20.46
N ALA A 4 -5.80 -0.84 20.46
CA ALA A 4 -6.62 0.12 19.76
C ALA A 4 -5.95 0.51 18.43
N ILE A 5 -6.71 0.50 17.35
CA ILE A 5 -6.28 1.08 16.07
C ILE A 5 -7.09 2.35 15.80
N TYR A 6 -6.38 3.44 15.50
CA TYR A 6 -6.96 4.74 15.23
C TYR A 6 -6.79 5.11 13.76
N TYR A 7 -7.90 5.28 13.08
CA TYR A 7 -7.96 5.87 11.75
C TYR A 7 -9.34 6.48 11.50
N ASP A 8 -9.48 7.28 10.46
CA ASP A 8 -10.67 8.06 10.23
C ASP A 8 -11.89 7.20 9.90
N ILE A 9 -13.05 7.60 10.44
CA ILE A 9 -14.34 7.02 10.13
C ILE A 9 -15.13 8.07 9.37
N LEU A 10 -15.46 7.79 8.11
CA LEU A 10 -16.32 8.67 7.34
C LEU A 10 -17.76 8.54 7.84
N PRO A 11 -18.41 9.66 8.22
CA PRO A 11 -19.77 9.65 8.79
C PRO A 11 -20.81 8.97 7.88
N GLU A 12 -20.60 9.02 6.56
CA GLU A 12 -21.54 8.53 5.56
C GLU A 12 -21.37 7.03 5.24
N THR A 13 -20.18 6.47 5.45
CA THR A 13 -19.84 5.09 5.11
C THR A 13 -19.43 4.26 6.32
N GLY A 14 -19.25 4.88 7.47
CA GLY A 14 -18.75 4.26 8.70
C GLY A 14 -17.25 3.97 8.69
N TYR A 15 -16.60 3.86 7.53
CA TYR A 15 -15.18 3.58 7.40
C TYR A 15 -14.60 4.18 6.12
N ARG A 16 -13.35 4.59 6.15
CA ARG A 16 -12.57 4.80 4.95
C ARG A 16 -12.20 3.43 4.37
N ASN A 17 -12.77 3.10 3.24
CA ASN A 17 -12.70 1.75 2.66
C ASN A 17 -11.48 1.55 1.76
N ASP A 18 -10.31 2.04 2.14
CA ASP A 18 -9.11 1.88 1.36
C ASP A 18 -7.82 2.08 2.17
N GLY A 19 -6.73 1.59 1.61
CA GLY A 19 -5.36 1.86 2.05
C GLY A 19 -4.92 1.15 3.33
N ASN A 20 -3.77 1.59 3.81
CA ASN A 20 -3.06 0.95 4.91
C ASN A 20 -3.88 0.84 6.20
N SER A 21 -4.76 1.80 6.47
CA SER A 21 -5.60 1.80 7.68
C SER A 21 -6.54 0.60 7.71
N LEU A 22 -7.32 0.41 6.63
CA LEU A 22 -8.24 -0.72 6.52
C LEU A 22 -7.48 -2.05 6.49
N TYR A 23 -6.35 -2.11 5.79
CA TYR A 23 -5.55 -3.32 5.69
C TYR A 23 -4.94 -3.70 7.04
N THR A 24 -4.43 -2.73 7.80
CA THR A 24 -3.94 -2.96 9.17
C THR A 24 -5.05 -3.49 10.07
N TRP A 25 -6.23 -2.87 10.01
CA TRP A 25 -7.41 -3.35 10.73
C TRP A 25 -7.76 -4.79 10.36
N ALA A 26 -7.82 -5.12 9.07
CA ALA A 26 -8.15 -6.46 8.59
C ALA A 26 -7.13 -7.50 9.09
N SER A 27 -5.85 -7.18 9.08
CA SER A 27 -4.80 -8.05 9.62
C SER A 27 -4.95 -8.29 11.12
N LEU A 28 -5.16 -7.23 11.91
CA LEU A 28 -5.39 -7.35 13.36
C LEU A 28 -6.66 -8.15 13.67
N LYS A 29 -7.73 -7.99 12.88
CA LYS A 29 -8.96 -8.79 13.03
C LYS A 29 -8.71 -10.29 12.77
N ARG A 30 -7.92 -10.64 11.76
CA ARG A 30 -7.51 -12.04 11.54
C ARG A 30 -6.74 -12.61 12.72
N MET A 31 -5.90 -11.82 13.37
CA MET A 31 -5.17 -12.23 14.57
C MET A 31 -6.12 -12.40 15.77
N GLN A 32 -7.10 -11.52 15.91
CA GLN A 32 -8.16 -11.66 16.93
C GLN A 32 -8.98 -12.94 16.73
N ASP A 33 -9.40 -13.23 15.51
CA ASP A 33 -10.21 -14.42 15.17
C ASP A 33 -9.44 -15.73 15.46
N LYS A 34 -8.11 -15.68 15.44
CA LYS A 34 -7.21 -16.77 15.85
C LYS A 34 -6.93 -16.79 17.37
N GLY A 35 -7.46 -15.83 18.13
CA GLY A 35 -7.29 -15.75 19.58
C GLY A 35 -5.94 -15.20 20.05
N PHE A 36 -5.14 -14.56 19.19
CA PHE A 36 -3.84 -14.02 19.58
C PHE A 36 -3.92 -12.68 20.34
N LEU A 37 -4.94 -11.87 20.04
CA LEU A 37 -5.13 -10.53 20.60
C LEU A 37 -6.61 -10.12 20.56
N GLU A 38 -6.93 -9.00 21.18
CA GLU A 38 -8.20 -8.29 21.02
C GLU A 38 -7.91 -6.93 20.34
N VAL A 39 -8.76 -6.50 19.41
CA VAL A 39 -8.60 -5.22 18.72
C VAL A 39 -9.90 -4.45 18.63
N ASP A 40 -9.84 -3.16 18.94
CA ASP A 40 -10.93 -2.21 18.78
C ASP A 40 -10.51 -1.13 17.77
N HIS A 41 -11.41 -0.77 16.84
CA HIS A 41 -11.27 0.38 15.96
C HIS A 41 -11.90 1.60 16.62
N LEU A 42 -11.13 2.66 16.72
CA LEU A 42 -11.54 3.92 17.36
C LEU A 42 -11.33 5.10 16.40
N ALA A 43 -12.21 6.08 16.48
CA ALA A 43 -11.94 7.35 15.85
C ALA A 43 -10.83 8.09 16.64
N PRO A 44 -9.94 8.83 15.96
CA PRO A 44 -8.91 9.60 16.64
C PRO A 44 -9.47 10.59 17.68
N SER A 45 -10.66 11.14 17.46
CA SER A 45 -11.36 12.00 18.42
C SER A 45 -11.70 11.31 19.76
N ASP A 46 -11.78 9.99 19.76
CA ASP A 46 -12.17 9.21 20.93
C ASP A 46 -10.98 8.86 21.86
N SER A 47 -9.76 9.14 21.41
CA SER A 47 -8.51 8.68 22.06
C SER A 47 -8.40 9.07 23.53
N VAL A 48 -8.80 10.29 23.89
CA VAL A 48 -8.70 10.80 25.28
C VAL A 48 -9.55 10.03 26.30
N SER A 49 -10.65 9.39 25.87
CA SER A 49 -11.53 8.60 26.73
C SER A 49 -10.99 7.20 27.00
N HIS A 50 -9.88 6.80 26.38
CA HIS A 50 -9.37 5.43 26.37
C HIS A 50 -8.01 5.25 27.04
N TYR A 51 -7.51 6.26 27.76
CA TYR A 51 -6.25 6.13 28.53
C TYR A 51 -6.25 4.89 29.42
N GLY A 52 -5.17 4.10 29.32
CA GLY A 52 -4.97 2.91 30.14
C GLY A 52 -5.87 1.70 29.84
N LYS A 53 -6.68 1.76 28.76
CA LYS A 53 -7.57 0.65 28.39
C LYS A 53 -6.92 -0.38 27.46
N TYR A 54 -5.86 0.01 26.77
CA TYR A 54 -5.17 -0.80 25.76
C TYR A 54 -3.70 -0.96 26.09
N ASP A 55 -3.18 -2.14 25.79
CA ASP A 55 -1.76 -2.46 25.93
C ASP A 55 -0.92 -1.78 24.82
N LEU A 56 -1.54 -1.50 23.68
CA LEU A 56 -0.91 -0.83 22.53
C LEU A 56 -1.93 -0.01 21.76
N ASN A 57 -1.49 1.15 21.30
CA ASN A 57 -2.27 2.08 20.48
C ASN A 57 -1.58 2.29 19.15
N ILE A 58 -2.24 1.96 18.04
CA ILE A 58 -1.69 2.08 16.69
C ILE A 58 -2.47 3.15 15.93
N SER A 59 -1.79 4.17 15.45
CA SER A 59 -2.36 5.16 14.55
C SER A 59 -1.83 4.94 13.13
N VAL A 60 -2.73 4.86 12.17
CA VAL A 60 -2.38 4.76 10.76
C VAL A 60 -2.79 6.04 10.06
N ASP A 61 -1.86 6.59 9.28
CA ASP A 61 -2.09 7.81 8.53
C ASP A 61 -3.28 7.66 7.57
N TRP A 62 -4.17 8.61 7.57
CA TRP A 62 -5.38 8.61 6.74
C TRP A 62 -5.39 9.65 5.61
N GLY A 63 -4.27 10.33 5.39
CA GLY A 63 -4.11 11.30 4.30
C GLY A 63 -4.73 12.69 4.59
N GLU A 64 -4.11 13.71 4.02
CA GLU A 64 -4.56 15.11 4.15
C GLU A 64 -5.53 15.55 3.05
N ASP A 65 -5.68 14.78 1.97
CA ASP A 65 -5.89 15.37 0.65
C ASP A 65 -7.32 15.69 0.26
N ALA A 66 -8.33 15.28 1.00
CA ALA A 66 -9.67 15.57 0.53
C ALA A 66 -10.56 16.30 1.54
N LEU A 67 -10.28 16.10 2.78
CA LEU A 67 -11.04 16.69 3.87
C LEU A 67 -10.01 17.00 4.95
N ALA A 68 -9.50 18.23 4.98
CA ALA A 68 -8.75 18.70 6.15
C ALA A 68 -9.48 18.18 7.38
N PRO A 69 -8.82 17.43 8.26
CA PRO A 69 -9.51 16.82 9.38
C PRO A 69 -10.30 17.89 10.10
N ILE A 70 -11.58 17.62 10.35
CA ILE A 70 -12.46 18.50 11.10
C ILE A 70 -11.81 18.85 12.44
N ILE A 71 -10.89 18.01 12.90
CA ILE A 71 -10.02 18.24 14.06
C ILE A 71 -8.56 18.19 13.56
N PRO A 72 -7.79 19.28 13.69
CA PRO A 72 -6.37 19.25 13.35
C PRO A 72 -5.67 18.13 14.13
N TYR A 73 -4.98 17.23 13.45
CA TYR A 73 -4.19 16.15 14.07
C TYR A 73 -3.26 16.63 15.19
N LYS A 74 -2.84 17.88 15.13
CA LYS A 74 -2.05 18.55 16.17
C LYS A 74 -2.68 18.52 17.57
N MET A 75 -3.99 18.29 17.66
CA MET A 75 -4.73 18.31 18.92
C MET A 75 -5.06 16.91 19.46
N ILE A 76 -4.77 15.86 18.69
CA ILE A 76 -5.09 14.49 19.11
C ILE A 76 -3.89 13.90 19.83
N GLU A 77 -4.09 13.47 21.05
CA GLU A 77 -3.13 12.69 21.83
C GLU A 77 -3.56 11.22 21.83
N ILE A 78 -2.77 10.38 21.15
CA ILE A 78 -2.96 8.94 21.20
C ILE A 78 -2.27 8.41 22.45
N PRO A 79 -2.97 7.67 23.34
CA PRO A 79 -2.39 7.14 24.57
C PRO A 79 -1.16 6.26 24.31
N LYS A 80 -0.20 6.32 25.23
CA LYS A 80 0.99 5.46 25.20
C LYS A 80 0.72 4.11 25.87
N PRO A 81 1.43 3.02 25.47
CA PRO A 81 2.42 2.96 24.38
C PRO A 81 1.74 3.10 23.01
N ASN A 82 2.40 3.81 22.09
CA ASN A 82 1.79 4.12 20.82
C ASN A 82 2.75 4.02 19.63
N LEU A 83 2.19 3.60 18.48
CA LEU A 83 2.85 3.50 17.19
C LEU A 83 2.13 4.38 16.17
N TYR A 84 2.89 4.94 15.23
CA TYR A 84 2.35 5.68 14.09
C TYR A 84 2.88 5.15 12.77
N TRP A 85 2.01 4.85 11.83
CA TRP A 85 2.40 4.52 10.45
C TRP A 85 2.05 5.66 9.50
N ALA A 86 3.05 6.45 9.13
CA ALA A 86 2.96 7.56 8.19
C ALA A 86 3.05 7.01 6.75
N SER A 87 1.96 7.08 5.98
CA SER A 87 1.87 6.44 4.66
C SER A 87 2.11 7.37 3.48
N ASP A 88 1.87 8.67 3.61
CA ASP A 88 1.93 9.64 2.50
C ASP A 88 2.86 10.83 2.81
N THR A 89 4.04 10.54 3.36
CA THR A 89 4.99 11.59 3.78
C THR A 89 5.45 12.48 2.62
N HIS A 90 5.48 11.96 1.38
CA HIS A 90 5.81 12.69 0.16
C HIS A 90 4.77 13.77 -0.22
N LEU A 91 3.54 13.68 0.31
CA LEU A 91 2.48 14.66 0.09
C LEU A 91 2.37 15.70 1.20
N GLY A 92 2.81 15.39 2.42
CA GLY A 92 2.65 16.28 3.57
C GLY A 92 3.72 16.04 4.65
N PHE A 93 5.01 16.19 4.31
CA PHE A 93 6.14 15.87 5.18
C PHE A 93 6.10 16.57 6.53
N ASN A 94 5.97 17.90 6.55
CA ASN A 94 6.06 18.66 7.80
C ASN A 94 4.96 18.31 8.80
N TYR A 95 3.75 18.12 8.30
CA TYR A 95 2.61 17.73 9.11
C TYR A 95 2.84 16.36 9.77
N ARG A 96 3.26 15.37 8.98
CA ARG A 96 3.53 14.02 9.47
C ARG A 96 4.72 13.96 10.40
N PHE A 97 5.73 14.78 10.16
CA PHE A 97 6.86 14.92 11.06
C PHE A 97 6.44 15.50 12.43
N GLU A 98 5.64 16.57 12.46
CA GLU A 98 5.14 17.13 13.72
C GLU A 98 4.22 16.13 14.45
N THR A 99 3.43 15.36 13.73
CA THR A 99 2.63 14.27 14.30
C THR A 99 3.51 13.18 14.89
N ALA A 100 4.53 12.75 14.17
CA ALA A 100 5.45 11.68 14.54
C ALA A 100 6.13 11.91 15.90
N LYS A 101 6.42 13.16 16.27
CA LYS A 101 7.04 13.53 17.55
C LYS A 101 6.21 13.12 18.80
N LYS A 102 4.95 12.79 18.62
CA LYS A 102 4.05 12.40 19.72
C LYS A 102 4.02 10.90 19.98
N PHE A 103 4.69 10.12 19.15
CA PHE A 103 4.65 8.66 19.19
C PHE A 103 5.96 8.07 19.72
N ASP A 104 5.83 6.92 20.37
CA ASP A 104 6.97 6.17 20.90
C ASP A 104 7.80 5.53 19.79
N LYS A 105 7.12 5.09 18.72
CA LYS A 105 7.75 4.55 17.51
C LYS A 105 6.96 4.93 16.28
N VAL A 106 7.69 5.25 15.21
CA VAL A 106 7.11 5.67 13.93
C VAL A 106 7.56 4.75 12.81
N PHE A 107 6.64 4.40 11.95
CA PHE A 107 6.90 3.72 10.68
C PHE A 107 6.58 4.67 9.53
N CYS A 108 7.42 4.69 8.50
CA CYS A 108 7.20 5.49 7.31
C CYS A 108 7.10 4.56 6.09
N ALA A 109 6.08 4.73 5.26
CA ALA A 109 5.97 3.97 4.02
C ALA A 109 7.07 4.36 3.01
N GLN A 110 7.50 5.62 3.02
CA GLN A 110 8.62 6.13 2.21
C GLN A 110 9.92 6.07 3.00
N LYS A 111 10.94 5.40 2.44
CA LYS A 111 12.24 5.20 3.12
C LYS A 111 12.96 6.50 3.43
N GLN A 112 12.97 7.45 2.48
CA GLN A 112 13.62 8.74 2.71
C GLN A 112 13.02 9.46 3.92
N ALA A 113 11.70 9.41 4.09
CA ALA A 113 11.05 10.03 5.26
C ALA A 113 11.45 9.36 6.57
N ALA A 114 11.64 8.04 6.60
CA ALA A 114 12.13 7.36 7.78
C ALA A 114 13.55 7.81 8.17
N ILE A 115 14.42 8.00 7.16
CA ILE A 115 15.78 8.54 7.36
C ILE A 115 15.70 9.97 7.91
N ASP A 116 14.94 10.85 7.25
CA ASP A 116 14.82 12.27 7.63
C ASP A 116 14.21 12.44 9.03
N PHE A 117 13.23 11.61 9.39
CA PHE A 117 12.63 11.63 10.72
C PHE A 117 13.63 11.21 11.79
N LYS A 118 14.39 10.15 11.51
CA LYS A 118 15.42 9.63 12.42
C LYS A 118 16.55 10.65 12.64
N GLU A 119 17.03 11.32 11.58
CA GLU A 119 18.04 12.37 11.67
C GLU A 119 17.57 13.57 12.51
N ARG A 120 16.25 13.80 12.56
CA ARG A 120 15.62 14.87 13.36
C ARG A 120 15.15 14.41 14.76
N GLY A 121 15.58 13.22 15.20
CA GLY A 121 15.37 12.73 16.55
C GLY A 121 14.06 11.97 16.80
N VAL A 122 13.33 11.58 15.76
CA VAL A 122 12.18 10.68 15.87
C VAL A 122 12.63 9.24 15.71
N ASP A 123 12.18 8.33 16.58
CA ASP A 123 12.45 6.89 16.41
C ASP A 123 11.63 6.33 15.26
N ALA A 124 12.17 6.47 14.05
CA ALA A 124 11.51 6.10 12.81
C ALA A 124 12.16 4.89 12.12
N GLU A 125 11.33 4.08 11.45
CA GLU A 125 11.74 2.91 10.68
C GLU A 125 11.01 2.88 9.34
N TRP A 126 11.67 2.43 8.28
CA TRP A 126 11.02 2.19 7.01
C TRP A 126 10.12 0.96 7.07
N LEU A 127 8.84 1.14 6.79
CA LEU A 127 7.86 0.08 6.68
C LEU A 127 7.01 0.34 5.41
N PRO A 128 7.43 -0.18 4.25
CA PRO A 128 6.79 0.11 2.97
C PRO A 128 5.34 -0.39 2.94
N HIS A 129 4.57 0.09 1.95
CA HIS A 129 3.26 -0.44 1.63
C HIS A 129 3.27 -1.96 1.48
N ALA A 130 2.11 -2.57 1.46
CA ALA A 130 1.97 -4.02 1.40
C ALA A 130 0.72 -4.45 0.64
N PHE A 131 0.68 -5.72 0.27
CA PHE A 131 -0.47 -6.38 -0.30
C PHE A 131 -1.41 -6.88 0.81
N GLU A 132 -2.73 -6.68 0.64
CA GLU A 132 -3.75 -7.27 1.50
C GLU A 132 -4.44 -8.43 0.78
N PRO A 133 -4.03 -9.69 1.02
CA PRO A 133 -4.48 -10.83 0.24
C PRO A 133 -5.99 -11.04 0.26
N PHE A 134 -6.62 -10.77 1.41
CA PHE A 134 -8.05 -11.06 1.60
C PHE A 134 -8.96 -10.04 0.92
N SER A 135 -8.51 -8.83 0.68
CA SER A 135 -9.25 -7.85 -0.13
C SER A 135 -9.29 -8.21 -1.61
N TYR A 136 -8.47 -9.16 -2.03
CA TYR A 136 -8.32 -9.61 -3.41
C TYR A 136 -8.79 -11.08 -3.60
N GLN A 137 -9.58 -11.60 -2.66
CA GLN A 137 -10.23 -12.90 -2.79
C GLN A 137 -11.58 -12.78 -3.51
N ASP A 138 -12.02 -13.85 -4.13
CA ASP A 138 -13.38 -13.94 -4.62
C ASP A 138 -14.38 -13.98 -3.46
N ILE A 139 -15.30 -13.03 -3.41
CA ILE A 139 -16.30 -12.91 -2.33
C ILE A 139 -17.17 -14.16 -2.21
N SER A 140 -17.44 -14.84 -3.31
CA SER A 140 -18.33 -15.98 -3.34
C SER A 140 -17.69 -17.27 -2.82
N THR A 141 -16.36 -17.39 -2.97
CA THR A 141 -15.63 -18.61 -2.65
C THR A 141 -14.65 -18.46 -1.49
N GLY A 142 -14.28 -17.22 -1.13
CA GLY A 142 -13.22 -16.95 -0.15
C GLY A 142 -11.82 -17.40 -0.62
N VAL A 143 -11.71 -17.88 -1.86
CA VAL A 143 -10.47 -18.37 -2.44
C VAL A 143 -9.76 -17.20 -3.15
N PRO A 144 -8.43 -17.07 -3.05
CA PRO A 144 -7.68 -16.12 -3.86
C PRO A 144 -8.05 -16.27 -5.34
N ILE A 145 -8.30 -15.17 -6.02
CA ILE A 145 -8.64 -15.22 -7.46
C ILE A 145 -7.47 -15.90 -8.16
N PRO A 146 -7.68 -17.02 -8.87
CA PRO A 146 -6.60 -17.74 -9.55
C PRO A 146 -6.15 -16.92 -10.76
N PHE A 147 -5.18 -16.05 -10.56
CA PHE A 147 -4.74 -15.08 -11.55
C PHE A 147 -4.05 -15.71 -12.77
N SER A 148 -3.43 -16.88 -12.59
CA SER A 148 -2.67 -17.57 -13.63
C SER A 148 -3.52 -18.22 -14.75
N PHE A 149 -4.84 -18.36 -14.55
CA PHE A 149 -5.70 -19.09 -15.50
C PHE A 149 -6.70 -18.20 -16.24
N ALA A 150 -6.74 -16.90 -15.95
CA ALA A 150 -7.66 -16.02 -16.65
C ALA A 150 -7.17 -15.77 -18.09
N SER A 151 -8.06 -15.90 -19.06
CA SER A 151 -7.75 -15.46 -20.42
C SER A 151 -7.43 -13.96 -20.42
N LYS A 152 -6.33 -13.58 -21.05
CA LYS A 152 -5.91 -12.17 -21.12
C LYS A 152 -6.83 -11.42 -22.10
N GLU A 153 -7.53 -10.41 -21.58
CA GLU A 153 -8.48 -9.58 -22.33
C GLU A 153 -7.85 -8.25 -22.78
N HIS A 154 -6.84 -7.77 -22.05
CA HIS A 154 -6.17 -6.50 -22.31
C HIS A 154 -4.68 -6.70 -22.55
N ASP A 155 -4.12 -5.97 -23.50
CA ASP A 155 -2.67 -5.97 -23.72
C ASP A 155 -1.97 -5.19 -22.60
N VAL A 156 -2.48 -4.01 -22.26
CA VAL A 156 -1.96 -3.17 -21.17
C VAL A 156 -3.11 -2.68 -20.33
N CYS A 157 -2.92 -2.55 -19.02
CA CYS A 157 -3.87 -1.85 -18.16
C CYS A 157 -3.19 -0.81 -17.26
N PHE A 158 -3.94 0.23 -16.93
CA PHE A 158 -3.65 1.14 -15.82
C PHE A 158 -4.89 1.29 -14.95
N VAL A 159 -4.77 0.93 -13.68
CA VAL A 159 -5.85 1.09 -12.68
C VAL A 159 -5.43 2.18 -11.70
N GLY A 160 -6.14 3.31 -11.70
CA GLY A 160 -5.82 4.41 -10.78
C GLY A 160 -6.37 5.76 -11.23
N HIS A 161 -6.03 6.79 -10.45
CA HIS A 161 -6.43 8.17 -10.73
C HIS A 161 -5.50 8.85 -11.74
N ILE A 162 -6.08 9.74 -12.56
CA ILE A 162 -5.33 10.68 -13.40
C ILE A 162 -5.38 12.04 -12.68
N ASN A 163 -4.40 12.32 -11.84
CA ASN A 163 -4.38 13.53 -11.02
C ASN A 163 -3.12 14.39 -11.24
N SER A 164 -2.40 14.15 -12.33
CA SER A 164 -1.26 14.97 -12.71
C SER A 164 -1.09 15.02 -14.23
N ASP A 165 -0.67 16.15 -14.77
CA ASP A 165 -0.47 16.35 -16.22
C ASP A 165 0.52 15.35 -16.79
N ASN A 166 1.62 15.06 -16.09
CA ASN A 166 2.62 14.07 -16.52
C ASN A 166 2.01 12.67 -16.69
N ARG A 167 1.07 12.28 -15.84
CA ARG A 167 0.39 10.98 -15.92
C ARG A 167 -0.59 10.95 -17.10
N VAL A 168 -1.26 12.06 -17.37
CA VAL A 168 -2.14 12.22 -18.55
C VAL A 168 -1.35 12.04 -19.82
N ASP A 169 -0.25 12.78 -19.99
CA ASP A 169 0.59 12.72 -21.18
C ASP A 169 1.20 11.33 -21.39
N PHE A 170 1.63 10.69 -20.29
CA PHE A 170 2.17 9.35 -20.33
C PHE A 170 1.13 8.34 -20.83
N LEU A 171 -0.05 8.35 -20.22
CA LEU A 171 -1.14 7.44 -20.57
C LEU A 171 -1.65 7.67 -22.01
N ASP A 172 -1.72 8.91 -22.48
CA ASP A 172 -2.09 9.22 -23.85
C ASP A 172 -1.10 8.61 -24.87
N LYS A 173 0.20 8.70 -24.60
CA LYS A 173 1.23 8.06 -25.44
C LYS A 173 1.11 6.54 -25.40
N MET A 174 0.91 5.93 -24.25
CA MET A 174 0.71 4.49 -24.12
C MET A 174 -0.54 4.04 -24.87
N PHE A 175 -1.66 4.74 -24.69
CA PHE A 175 -2.92 4.42 -25.36
C PHE A 175 -2.82 4.45 -26.88
N LYS A 176 -2.07 5.41 -27.45
CA LYS A 176 -1.80 5.50 -28.89
C LYS A 176 -0.99 4.31 -29.42
N GLN A 177 -0.14 3.70 -28.61
CA GLN A 177 0.68 2.56 -29.02
C GLN A 177 -0.04 1.21 -28.82
N PHE A 178 -0.93 1.12 -27.83
CA PHE A 178 -1.59 -0.12 -27.44
C PHE A 178 -3.11 0.07 -27.46
N PRO A 179 -3.78 -0.18 -28.60
CA PRO A 179 -5.23 0.05 -28.72
C PRO A 179 -6.09 -0.79 -27.76
N ASN A 180 -5.60 -2.00 -27.37
CA ASN A 180 -6.26 -2.85 -26.38
C ASN A 180 -5.78 -2.51 -24.96
N PHE A 181 -6.01 -1.26 -24.57
CA PHE A 181 -5.59 -0.69 -23.28
C PHE A 181 -6.80 -0.50 -22.37
N PHE A 182 -6.79 -1.14 -21.19
CA PHE A 182 -7.76 -0.83 -20.15
C PHE A 182 -7.28 0.36 -19.31
N PHE A 183 -8.13 1.34 -19.15
CA PHE A 183 -7.95 2.43 -18.21
C PHE A 183 -9.19 2.60 -17.33
N GLY A 184 -8.98 2.75 -16.02
CA GLY A 184 -10.10 3.04 -15.11
C GLY A 184 -9.72 2.99 -13.64
N GLN A 185 -10.67 3.44 -12.82
CA GLN A 185 -10.57 3.31 -11.37
C GLN A 185 -11.30 2.05 -10.94
N ARG A 186 -10.60 1.18 -10.26
CA ARG A 186 -11.16 -0.04 -9.67
C ARG A 186 -10.53 -0.25 -8.30
N ARG A 187 -11.21 -0.93 -7.41
CA ARG A 187 -10.75 -1.22 -6.05
C ARG A 187 -10.83 -2.71 -5.77
N PHE A 188 -9.94 -3.18 -4.89
CA PHE A 188 -9.94 -4.54 -4.37
C PHE A 188 -10.06 -5.61 -5.48
N GLN A 189 -11.07 -6.46 -5.40
CA GLN A 189 -11.28 -7.57 -6.33
C GLN A 189 -11.50 -7.12 -7.79
N ASP A 190 -12.15 -5.98 -8.01
CA ASP A 190 -12.33 -5.48 -9.37
C ASP A 190 -10.99 -5.02 -9.98
N ALA A 191 -10.10 -4.45 -9.16
CA ALA A 191 -8.74 -4.15 -9.59
C ALA A 191 -7.96 -5.44 -9.88
N ALA A 192 -8.02 -6.41 -8.96
CA ALA A 192 -7.36 -7.70 -9.13
C ALA A 192 -7.81 -8.45 -10.39
N ARG A 193 -9.11 -8.41 -10.72
CA ARG A 193 -9.64 -9.01 -11.96
C ARG A 193 -9.06 -8.34 -13.21
N ILE A 194 -8.92 -7.01 -13.20
CA ILE A 194 -8.28 -6.30 -14.31
C ILE A 194 -6.81 -6.69 -14.43
N TYR A 195 -6.07 -6.72 -13.31
CA TYR A 195 -4.67 -7.14 -13.32
C TYR A 195 -4.52 -8.57 -13.87
N ALA A 196 -5.33 -9.50 -13.40
CA ALA A 196 -5.32 -10.89 -13.86
C ALA A 196 -5.65 -11.04 -15.36
N LYS A 197 -6.54 -10.20 -15.89
CA LYS A 197 -6.98 -10.21 -17.29
C LYS A 197 -6.10 -9.37 -18.24
N SER A 198 -5.08 -8.73 -17.73
CA SER A 198 -4.16 -7.92 -18.53
C SER A 198 -2.81 -8.62 -18.69
N LYS A 199 -2.19 -8.49 -19.86
CA LYS A 199 -0.84 -9.01 -20.11
C LYS A 199 0.18 -8.17 -19.33
N ILE A 200 0.04 -6.83 -19.37
CA ILE A 200 0.92 -5.88 -18.71
C ILE A 200 0.10 -4.95 -17.83
N CYS A 201 0.48 -4.85 -16.56
CA CYS A 201 -0.08 -3.91 -15.60
C CYS A 201 0.89 -2.76 -15.42
N LEU A 202 0.52 -1.58 -15.91
CA LEU A 202 1.34 -0.37 -15.86
C LEU A 202 1.18 0.33 -14.52
N ASN A 203 2.28 0.73 -13.91
CA ASN A 203 2.30 1.70 -12.81
C ASN A 203 3.05 2.96 -13.23
N ILE A 204 2.58 4.10 -12.74
CA ILE A 204 3.21 5.41 -12.87
C ILE A 204 3.17 6.02 -11.48
N ALA A 205 4.33 6.13 -10.83
CA ALA A 205 4.46 6.69 -9.50
C ALA A 205 4.10 8.19 -9.47
N MET A 206 3.73 8.67 -8.31
CA MET A 206 3.62 10.09 -8.02
C MET A 206 4.76 10.50 -7.12
N LYS A 207 5.53 11.53 -7.51
CA LYS A 207 6.62 12.06 -6.67
C LYS A 207 7.59 10.97 -6.18
N GLU A 208 7.96 10.05 -7.08
CA GLU A 208 8.90 8.97 -6.77
C GLU A 208 8.47 8.05 -5.61
N ASP A 209 7.16 7.90 -5.38
CA ASP A 209 6.63 7.05 -4.33
C ASP A 209 6.55 5.57 -4.77
N LEU A 210 7.12 4.68 -3.95
CA LEU A 210 6.87 3.24 -4.07
C LEU A 210 5.45 2.95 -3.55
N ASN A 211 4.47 3.17 -4.41
CA ASN A 211 3.07 3.15 -4.05
C ASN A 211 2.50 1.73 -3.88
N MET A 212 1.33 1.67 -3.26
CA MET A 212 0.62 0.42 -2.96
C MET A 212 0.34 -0.44 -4.20
N ARG A 213 0.12 0.19 -5.37
CA ARG A 213 -0.17 -0.54 -6.63
C ARG A 213 0.93 -1.52 -7.01
N CYS A 214 2.19 -1.24 -6.71
CA CYS A 214 3.27 -2.19 -6.98
C CYS A 214 3.01 -3.53 -6.28
N PHE A 215 2.62 -3.47 -5.02
CA PHE A 215 2.30 -4.66 -4.22
C PHE A 215 0.99 -5.31 -4.65
N GLU A 216 -0.02 -4.52 -5.00
CA GLU A 216 -1.34 -5.01 -5.43
C GLU A 216 -1.27 -5.75 -6.76
N VAL A 217 -0.55 -5.22 -7.74
CA VAL A 217 -0.37 -5.86 -9.05
C VAL A 217 0.34 -7.19 -8.90
N MET A 218 1.51 -7.20 -8.27
CA MET A 218 2.29 -8.44 -8.09
C MET A 218 1.55 -9.44 -7.19
N GLY A 219 0.96 -8.99 -6.08
CA GLY A 219 0.16 -9.84 -5.19
C GLY A 219 -1.09 -10.40 -5.85
N SER A 220 -1.57 -9.78 -6.93
CA SER A 220 -2.64 -10.27 -7.79
C SER A 220 -2.15 -11.15 -8.95
N GLY A 221 -0.86 -11.50 -9.00
CA GLY A 221 -0.27 -12.28 -10.08
C GLY A 221 -0.16 -11.54 -11.41
N GLY A 222 -0.25 -10.21 -11.42
CA GLY A 222 -0.08 -9.39 -12.60
C GLY A 222 1.40 -9.14 -12.91
N PHE A 223 1.75 -9.07 -14.22
CA PHE A 223 3.06 -8.60 -14.64
C PHE A 223 3.14 -7.08 -14.46
N LEU A 224 4.01 -6.62 -13.58
CA LEU A 224 4.18 -5.20 -13.26
C LEU A 224 5.26 -4.56 -14.14
N LEU A 225 4.87 -3.56 -14.93
CA LEU A 225 5.75 -2.61 -15.59
C LEU A 225 5.63 -1.26 -14.88
N THR A 226 6.68 -0.81 -14.19
CA THR A 226 6.63 0.40 -13.35
C THR A 226 7.83 1.30 -13.59
N ASP A 227 7.65 2.60 -13.36
CA ASP A 227 8.74 3.54 -13.32
C ASP A 227 9.71 3.21 -12.17
N TYR A 228 10.99 3.52 -12.41
CA TYR A 228 11.98 3.45 -11.36
C TYR A 228 11.68 4.50 -10.30
N VAL A 229 11.65 4.05 -9.06
CA VAL A 229 11.58 4.93 -7.88
C VAL A 229 12.69 4.56 -6.90
N PRO A 230 13.21 5.51 -6.10
CA PRO A 230 14.25 5.22 -5.11
C PRO A 230 13.87 4.08 -4.17
N TYR A 231 14.83 3.23 -3.89
CA TYR A 231 14.73 2.09 -2.96
C TYR A 231 13.86 0.92 -3.42
N ILE A 232 13.27 0.92 -4.63
CA ILE A 232 12.48 -0.21 -5.13
C ILE A 232 13.32 -1.48 -5.24
N GLU A 233 14.59 -1.34 -5.63
CA GLU A 233 15.54 -2.46 -5.82
C GLU A 233 16.02 -3.08 -4.48
N GLU A 234 15.69 -2.47 -3.34
CA GLU A 234 15.92 -3.09 -2.03
C GLU A 234 14.85 -4.13 -1.68
N LEU A 235 13.70 -4.09 -2.35
CA LEU A 235 12.59 -5.01 -2.14
C LEU A 235 12.41 -5.98 -3.31
N PHE A 236 12.69 -5.52 -4.53
CA PHE A 236 12.39 -6.26 -5.75
C PHE A 236 13.55 -6.17 -6.75
N GLU A 237 13.77 -7.23 -7.50
CA GLU A 237 14.80 -7.33 -8.53
C GLU A 237 14.18 -7.08 -9.91
N ASP A 238 14.73 -6.10 -10.67
CA ASP A 238 14.32 -5.80 -12.06
C ASP A 238 14.55 -6.99 -12.98
N GLY A 239 13.60 -7.27 -13.85
CA GLY A 239 13.63 -8.42 -14.75
C GLY A 239 13.33 -9.77 -14.10
N LYS A 240 13.08 -9.81 -12.78
CA LYS A 240 12.75 -11.03 -12.05
C LYS A 240 11.39 -10.96 -11.35
N HIS A 241 11.12 -9.92 -10.57
CA HIS A 241 9.87 -9.75 -9.84
C HIS A 241 8.93 -8.75 -10.51
N LEU A 242 9.51 -7.79 -11.22
CA LEU A 242 8.86 -6.71 -11.95
C LEU A 242 9.78 -6.23 -13.07
N VAL A 243 9.31 -5.29 -13.88
CA VAL A 243 10.15 -4.62 -14.89
C VAL A 243 10.11 -3.12 -14.67
N LEU A 244 11.30 -2.50 -14.57
CA LEU A 244 11.45 -1.06 -14.37
C LEU A 244 11.59 -0.34 -15.70
N TYR A 245 11.11 0.90 -15.78
CA TYR A 245 11.40 1.83 -16.87
C TYR A 245 11.79 3.20 -16.30
N ARG A 246 12.54 4.00 -17.09
CA ARG A 246 13.00 5.34 -16.71
C ARG A 246 12.49 6.45 -17.64
N SER A 247 11.89 6.07 -18.76
CA SER A 247 11.24 7.01 -19.71
C SER A 247 10.00 6.37 -20.33
N ILE A 248 9.17 7.19 -20.95
CA ILE A 248 7.99 6.71 -21.68
C ILE A 248 8.39 5.86 -22.89
N GLU A 249 9.48 6.21 -23.56
CA GLU A 249 10.01 5.48 -24.70
C GLU A 249 10.45 4.08 -24.27
N GLU A 250 11.18 3.99 -23.16
CA GLU A 250 11.58 2.70 -22.57
C GLU A 250 10.36 1.87 -22.14
N ALA A 251 9.35 2.50 -21.52
CA ALA A 251 8.11 1.81 -21.15
C ALA A 251 7.39 1.21 -22.37
N ILE A 252 7.32 1.97 -23.48
CA ILE A 252 6.71 1.51 -24.73
C ILE A 252 7.50 0.34 -25.32
N ASP A 253 8.83 0.44 -25.37
CA ASP A 253 9.69 -0.60 -25.94
C ASP A 253 9.63 -1.89 -25.12
N LYS A 254 9.70 -1.79 -23.79
CA LYS A 254 9.53 -2.92 -22.86
C LYS A 254 8.13 -3.53 -22.98
N ALA A 255 7.09 -2.72 -23.07
CA ALA A 255 5.73 -3.23 -23.28
C ALA A 255 5.62 -4.02 -24.60
N LYS A 256 6.13 -3.50 -25.71
CA LYS A 256 6.16 -4.22 -27.00
C LYS A 256 6.91 -5.54 -26.90
N TYR A 257 8.06 -5.53 -26.23
CA TYR A 257 8.86 -6.73 -26.01
C TYR A 257 8.07 -7.79 -25.25
N TYR A 258 7.55 -7.47 -24.07
CA TYR A 258 6.85 -8.42 -23.23
C TYR A 258 5.46 -8.84 -23.75
N LEU A 259 4.85 -8.09 -24.64
CA LEU A 259 3.65 -8.53 -25.36
C LEU A 259 3.91 -9.71 -26.32
N SER A 260 5.14 -9.86 -26.79
CA SER A 260 5.58 -10.95 -27.67
C SER A 260 6.39 -12.06 -26.99
N HIS A 261 6.65 -11.92 -25.69
CA HIS A 261 7.46 -12.87 -24.89
C HIS A 261 6.66 -13.39 -23.70
N ASP A 262 5.59 -14.14 -24.01
CA ASP A 262 4.60 -14.60 -23.01
C ASP A 262 5.23 -15.42 -21.88
N GLU A 263 6.12 -16.38 -22.18
CA GLU A 263 6.74 -17.24 -21.18
C GLU A 263 7.61 -16.45 -20.19
N GLU A 264 8.38 -15.49 -20.68
CA GLU A 264 9.23 -14.64 -19.83
C GLU A 264 8.37 -13.73 -18.97
N ARG A 265 7.33 -13.12 -19.54
CA ARG A 265 6.38 -12.28 -18.81
C ARG A 265 5.68 -13.03 -17.69
N GLU A 266 5.15 -14.23 -17.96
CA GLU A 266 4.47 -15.06 -16.95
C GLU A 266 5.43 -15.52 -15.85
N LYS A 267 6.69 -15.82 -16.17
CA LYS A 267 7.72 -16.16 -15.18
C LYS A 267 8.00 -15.00 -14.23
N ILE A 268 8.10 -13.77 -14.76
CA ILE A 268 8.31 -12.57 -13.93
C ILE A 268 7.09 -12.32 -13.06
N ALA A 269 5.88 -12.41 -13.60
CA ALA A 269 4.64 -12.23 -12.84
C ALA A 269 4.53 -13.25 -11.68
N GLN A 270 4.85 -14.51 -11.94
CA GLN A 270 4.86 -15.56 -10.92
C GLN A 270 5.89 -15.29 -9.81
N ALA A 271 7.11 -14.91 -10.17
CA ALA A 271 8.15 -14.58 -9.21
C ALA A 271 7.79 -13.34 -8.36
N GLY A 272 7.15 -12.34 -8.96
CA GLY A 272 6.62 -11.18 -8.24
C GLY A 272 5.54 -11.55 -7.22
N LEU A 273 4.61 -12.43 -7.60
CA LEU A 273 3.58 -12.96 -6.71
C LEU A 273 4.19 -13.71 -5.52
N GLU A 274 5.15 -14.59 -5.79
CA GLU A 274 5.85 -15.37 -4.77
C GLU A 274 6.57 -14.45 -3.77
N GLU A 275 7.29 -13.44 -4.26
CA GLU A 275 8.02 -12.49 -3.41
C GLU A 275 7.07 -11.66 -2.54
N VAL A 276 6.00 -11.10 -3.13
CA VAL A 276 5.03 -10.31 -2.36
C VAL A 276 4.32 -11.16 -1.31
N THR A 277 3.93 -12.36 -1.66
CA THR A 277 3.27 -13.29 -0.71
C THR A 277 4.21 -13.70 0.42
N ARG A 278 5.48 -13.93 0.12
CA ARG A 278 6.51 -14.37 1.07
C ARG A 278 6.89 -13.30 2.08
N ALA A 279 6.96 -12.01 1.66
CA ALA A 279 7.61 -10.98 2.47
C ALA A 279 6.88 -9.62 2.53
N HIS A 280 5.87 -9.39 1.70
CA HIS A 280 5.30 -8.06 1.53
C HIS A 280 3.76 -8.01 1.66
N THR A 281 3.18 -8.89 2.48
CA THR A 281 1.76 -8.77 2.86
C THR A 281 1.59 -7.84 4.06
N ILE A 282 0.38 -7.37 4.26
CA ILE A 282 0.05 -6.53 5.42
C ILE A 282 0.29 -7.27 6.74
N ASP A 283 0.12 -8.60 6.77
CA ASP A 283 0.39 -9.40 7.97
C ASP A 283 1.88 -9.32 8.38
N HIS A 284 2.81 -9.23 7.43
CA HIS A 284 4.23 -8.99 7.70
C HIS A 284 4.46 -7.60 8.32
N ARG A 285 3.74 -6.58 7.85
CA ARG A 285 3.86 -5.21 8.38
C ARG A 285 3.32 -5.12 9.80
N VAL A 286 2.14 -5.68 10.04
CA VAL A 286 1.55 -5.75 11.38
C VAL A 286 2.40 -6.60 12.32
N GLY A 287 2.92 -7.74 11.85
CA GLY A 287 3.87 -8.56 12.61
C GLY A 287 5.08 -7.75 13.08
N ARG A 288 5.68 -6.94 12.17
CA ARG A 288 6.80 -6.06 12.53
C ARG A 288 6.42 -4.99 13.55
N MET A 289 5.25 -4.37 13.42
CA MET A 289 4.75 -3.40 14.41
C MET A 289 4.62 -4.03 15.80
N LEU A 290 4.05 -5.24 15.89
CA LEU A 290 3.86 -5.95 17.14
C LEU A 290 5.19 -6.41 17.76
N GLU A 291 6.13 -6.88 16.95
CA GLU A 291 7.50 -7.22 17.39
C GLU A 291 8.17 -6.02 18.05
N VAL A 292 8.17 -4.89 17.38
CA VAL A 292 8.80 -3.66 17.89
C VAL A 292 8.08 -3.15 19.14
N SER A 293 6.75 -3.28 19.22
CA SER A 293 6.00 -2.85 20.40
C SER A 293 6.41 -3.58 21.68
N SER A 294 6.83 -4.84 21.57
CA SER A 294 7.33 -5.61 22.71
C SER A 294 8.67 -5.10 23.26
N LEU A 295 9.39 -4.28 22.49
CA LEU A 295 10.66 -3.65 22.87
C LEU A 295 10.46 -2.25 23.48
N ILE A 296 9.29 -1.66 23.33
CA ILE A 296 8.95 -0.39 23.99
C ILE A 296 8.77 -0.71 25.48
N LYS A 297 9.72 -0.31 26.31
CA LYS A 297 9.63 -0.50 27.77
C LYS A 297 8.46 0.31 28.30
N LEU A 298 7.50 -0.37 28.89
CA LEU A 298 6.43 0.20 29.69
C LEU A 298 6.98 0.96 30.89
#